data_4fb05e6606721116b090524b05d8e147
#
_entry.id   4fb05e6606721116b090524b05d8e147
#
_cell.length_a   1.000
_cell.length_b   1.000
_cell.length_c   1.000
_cell.angle_alpha   90.00
_cell.angle_beta   90.00
_cell.angle_gamma   90.00
#
_symmetry.space_group_name_H-M   'P 1'
#
loop_
_entity.id
_entity.type
_entity.pdbx_description
1 polymer ?
#
loop_
_entity_poly.entity_id
_entity_poly.type
_entity_poly.pdbx_seq_one_letter_code
_entity_poly.pdbx_strand_id
1 'polypeptide(L)'
;MSRNVRVLFTRFTMTSAHLSIIPEFLEKIGLLGFDETFNINKSEVVNAKNKSDILFRGIKTSAGNQTASLKSLQGISTWVLDEAEELVDENIFDTIDLSIREKKVQNRIILVLNPVTKEHWIYKRFFEDKGVEGGFNGVKDNICYIHSTYLDNETNLSQSFLERIKSIKHNNFKKYTHKIMGGWLAKAEGVVFENWSIGEFNPD
;
A
#
# COMPACT_ATOMS: atom_id res chain seq x y z
N MET A 1 -30.64 1.45 -10.63
CA MET A 1 -29.55 2.30 -11.14
C MET A 1 -28.29 1.91 -10.39
N SER A 2 -27.27 1.42 -11.07
CA SER A 2 -25.96 1.17 -10.43
C SER A 2 -25.37 2.52 -10.05
N ARG A 3 -24.91 2.64 -8.79
CA ARG A 3 -24.28 3.87 -8.31
C ARG A 3 -22.93 4.05 -8.97
N ASN A 4 -22.58 5.30 -9.30
CA ASN A 4 -21.21 5.65 -9.61
C ASN A 4 -20.32 5.38 -8.40
N VAL A 5 -19.27 4.61 -8.60
CA VAL A 5 -18.21 4.38 -7.64
C VAL A 5 -16.97 5.13 -8.13
N ARG A 6 -16.39 5.93 -7.25
CA ARG A 6 -15.15 6.64 -7.54
C ARG A 6 -14.04 6.11 -6.64
N VAL A 7 -12.99 5.63 -7.28
CA VAL A 7 -11.80 5.09 -6.61
C VAL A 7 -10.65 6.07 -6.79
N LEU A 8 -10.03 6.48 -5.70
CA LEU A 8 -8.76 7.19 -5.71
C LEU A 8 -7.64 6.15 -5.56
N PHE A 9 -6.79 6.04 -6.55
CA PHE A 9 -5.61 5.19 -6.52
C PHE A 9 -4.37 6.07 -6.43
N THR A 10 -3.59 5.93 -5.37
CA THR A 10 -2.41 6.77 -5.15
C THR A 10 -1.15 5.96 -4.98
N ARG A 11 -0.06 6.55 -5.43
CA ARG A 11 1.32 6.26 -5.03
C ARG A 11 1.95 7.50 -4.42
N PHE A 12 3.11 7.33 -3.81
CA PHE A 12 3.84 8.47 -3.26
C PHE A 12 4.13 9.54 -4.33
N THR A 13 4.53 9.11 -5.55
CA THR A 13 4.69 10.03 -6.69
C THR A 13 3.83 9.62 -7.89
N MET A 14 3.40 10.60 -8.70
CA MET A 14 2.67 10.32 -9.94
C MET A 14 3.55 9.66 -11.00
N THR A 15 4.85 9.94 -11.00
CA THR A 15 5.81 9.30 -11.91
C THR A 15 5.85 7.78 -11.68
N SER A 16 5.91 7.35 -10.41
CA SER A 16 5.85 5.91 -10.07
C SER A 16 4.55 5.26 -10.56
N ALA A 17 3.40 5.93 -10.40
CA ALA A 17 2.12 5.43 -10.88
C ALA A 17 2.11 5.24 -12.41
N HIS A 18 2.67 6.17 -13.17
CA HIS A 18 2.75 6.07 -14.63
C HIS A 18 3.66 4.95 -15.12
N LEU A 19 4.74 4.65 -14.38
CA LEU A 19 5.72 3.65 -14.77
C LEU A 19 5.30 2.21 -14.45
N SER A 20 4.43 2.02 -13.47
CA SER A 20 4.08 0.68 -12.96
C SER A 20 2.58 0.39 -12.98
N ILE A 21 1.80 1.08 -12.16
CA ILE A 21 0.41 0.71 -11.89
C ILE A 21 -0.50 0.90 -13.09
N ILE A 22 -0.38 2.06 -13.76
CA ILE A 22 -1.28 2.36 -14.88
C ILE A 22 -1.06 1.37 -16.02
N PRO A 23 0.18 1.08 -16.48
CA PRO A 23 0.42 0.07 -17.50
C PRO A 23 -0.10 -1.32 -17.13
N GLU A 24 0.15 -1.76 -15.89
CA GLU A 24 -0.34 -3.05 -15.40
C GLU A 24 -1.86 -3.11 -15.37
N PHE A 25 -2.52 -2.05 -14.91
CA PHE A 25 -3.97 -1.97 -14.88
C PHE A 25 -4.57 -2.05 -16.30
N LEU A 26 -3.96 -1.39 -17.28
CA LEU A 26 -4.38 -1.44 -18.69
C LEU A 26 -4.18 -2.84 -19.29
N GLU A 27 -3.08 -3.50 -18.98
CA GLU A 27 -2.86 -4.88 -19.38
C GLU A 27 -3.96 -5.80 -18.85
N LYS A 28 -4.37 -5.65 -17.58
CA LYS A 28 -5.44 -6.46 -17.01
C LYS A 28 -6.81 -6.17 -17.63
N ILE A 29 -7.09 -4.93 -18.01
CA ILE A 29 -8.30 -4.59 -18.79
C ILE A 29 -8.32 -5.35 -20.11
N GLY A 30 -7.21 -5.36 -20.86
CA GLY A 30 -7.08 -6.08 -22.11
C GLY A 30 -7.22 -7.60 -21.94
N LEU A 31 -6.51 -8.18 -20.95
CA LEU A 31 -6.59 -9.60 -20.65
C LEU A 31 -8.02 -10.07 -20.29
N LEU A 32 -8.82 -9.21 -19.67
CA LEU A 32 -10.21 -9.49 -19.31
C LEU A 32 -11.21 -9.16 -20.43
N GLY A 33 -10.77 -8.64 -21.57
CA GLY A 33 -11.64 -8.26 -22.69
C GLY A 33 -12.54 -7.07 -22.40
N PHE A 34 -12.11 -6.14 -21.53
CA PHE A 34 -12.88 -4.96 -21.13
C PHE A 34 -12.48 -3.67 -21.85
N ASP A 35 -11.67 -3.73 -22.90
CA ASP A 35 -11.15 -2.56 -23.60
C ASP A 35 -12.24 -1.60 -24.05
N GLU A 36 -13.36 -2.12 -24.58
CA GLU A 36 -14.50 -1.29 -25.01
C GLU A 36 -15.37 -0.79 -23.85
N THR A 37 -15.13 -1.30 -22.65
CA THR A 37 -15.92 -0.95 -21.45
C THR A 37 -15.43 0.31 -20.79
N PHE A 38 -14.15 0.65 -20.99
CA PHE A 38 -13.49 1.75 -20.29
C PHE A 38 -12.90 2.78 -21.25
N ASN A 39 -13.15 4.05 -20.94
CA ASN A 39 -12.44 5.18 -21.53
C ASN A 39 -11.21 5.46 -20.68
N ILE A 40 -10.04 5.44 -21.31
CA ILE A 40 -8.75 5.50 -20.64
C ILE A 40 -8.07 6.82 -20.99
N ASN A 41 -7.71 7.59 -19.96
CA ASN A 41 -6.88 8.79 -20.05
C ASN A 41 -5.57 8.58 -19.29
N LYS A 42 -4.63 9.52 -19.38
CA LYS A 42 -3.30 9.43 -18.73
C LYS A 42 -3.36 9.21 -17.21
N SER A 43 -4.42 9.63 -16.54
CA SER A 43 -4.53 9.58 -15.08
C SER A 43 -5.92 9.19 -14.59
N GLU A 44 -6.74 8.63 -15.47
CA GLU A 44 -8.11 8.28 -15.15
C GLU A 44 -8.62 7.15 -16.05
N VAL A 45 -9.38 6.24 -15.48
CA VAL A 45 -10.09 5.16 -16.19
C VAL A 45 -11.56 5.28 -15.84
N VAL A 46 -12.41 5.50 -16.85
CA VAL A 46 -13.85 5.74 -16.68
C VAL A 46 -14.65 4.64 -17.34
N ASN A 47 -15.55 3.98 -16.59
CA ASN A 47 -16.50 3.05 -17.17
C ASN A 47 -17.50 3.81 -18.07
N ALA A 48 -17.57 3.43 -19.34
CA ALA A 48 -18.38 4.10 -20.35
C ALA A 48 -19.90 4.04 -20.05
N LYS A 49 -20.35 2.95 -19.39
CA LYS A 49 -21.77 2.69 -19.11
C LYS A 49 -22.26 3.38 -17.83
N ASN A 50 -21.59 3.13 -16.71
CA ASN A 50 -22.08 3.59 -15.39
C ASN A 50 -21.32 4.78 -14.83
N LYS A 51 -20.32 5.29 -15.55
CA LYS A 51 -19.51 6.46 -15.17
C LYS A 51 -18.72 6.32 -13.86
N SER A 52 -18.57 5.07 -13.36
CA SER A 52 -17.62 4.80 -12.29
C SER A 52 -16.19 5.05 -12.79
N ASP A 53 -15.34 5.58 -11.95
CA ASP A 53 -14.00 5.98 -12.35
C ASP A 53 -12.92 5.59 -11.33
N ILE A 54 -11.71 5.45 -11.84
CA ILE A 54 -10.48 5.32 -11.05
C ILE A 54 -9.60 6.51 -11.39
N LEU A 55 -9.25 7.28 -10.37
CA LEU A 55 -8.36 8.43 -10.47
C LEU A 55 -6.98 8.05 -9.96
N PHE A 56 -5.96 8.14 -10.80
CA PHE A 56 -4.57 7.93 -10.41
C PHE A 56 -3.92 9.25 -10.02
N ARG A 57 -3.34 9.33 -8.82
CA ARG A 57 -2.71 10.55 -8.31
C ARG A 57 -1.43 10.24 -7.53
N GLY A 58 -0.48 11.18 -7.54
CA GLY A 58 0.65 11.18 -6.61
C GLY A 58 0.29 11.96 -5.35
N ILE A 59 0.78 11.51 -4.19
CA ILE A 59 0.64 12.25 -2.92
C ILE A 59 1.63 13.41 -2.88
N LYS A 60 2.86 13.18 -3.37
CA LYS A 60 3.94 14.17 -3.43
C LYS A 60 4.17 14.62 -4.86
N THR A 61 4.45 15.92 -5.04
CA THR A 61 4.96 16.50 -6.29
C THR A 61 6.33 17.10 -6.07
N SER A 62 7.01 17.44 -7.16
CA SER A 62 8.27 18.22 -7.13
C SER A 62 8.13 19.59 -6.44
N ALA A 63 6.92 20.15 -6.38
CA ALA A 63 6.61 21.43 -5.73
C ALA A 63 6.10 21.30 -4.28
N GLY A 64 6.00 20.07 -3.73
CA GLY A 64 5.50 19.80 -2.38
C GLY A 64 4.37 18.78 -2.32
N ASN A 65 3.65 18.71 -1.21
CA ASN A 65 2.56 17.76 -1.04
C ASN A 65 1.27 18.21 -1.77
N GLN A 66 0.69 17.31 -2.57
CA GLN A 66 -0.61 17.55 -3.25
C GLN A 66 -1.83 17.34 -2.35
N THR A 67 -1.65 17.22 -1.05
CA THR A 67 -2.76 16.95 -0.11
C THR A 67 -3.92 17.92 -0.27
N ALA A 68 -3.68 19.19 -0.60
CA ALA A 68 -4.74 20.16 -0.82
C ALA A 68 -5.61 19.78 -2.05
N SER A 69 -5.02 19.32 -3.14
CA SER A 69 -5.76 18.89 -4.33
C SER A 69 -6.49 17.57 -4.12
N LEU A 70 -5.92 16.65 -3.35
CA LEU A 70 -6.56 15.38 -3.00
C LEU A 70 -7.78 15.58 -2.09
N LYS A 71 -7.71 16.53 -1.14
CA LYS A 71 -8.86 16.91 -0.30
C LYS A 71 -10.04 17.48 -1.07
N SER A 72 -9.80 18.11 -2.22
CA SER A 72 -10.86 18.72 -3.04
C SER A 72 -11.61 17.71 -3.91
N LEU A 73 -11.13 16.46 -4.01
CA LEU A 73 -11.82 15.42 -4.76
C LEU A 73 -13.09 15.01 -4.02
N GLN A 74 -14.21 15.08 -4.73
CA GLN A 74 -15.53 14.71 -4.21
C GLN A 74 -15.95 13.34 -4.73
N GLY A 75 -16.80 12.65 -3.95
CA GLY A 75 -17.42 11.40 -4.36
C GLY A 75 -16.49 10.17 -4.24
N ILE A 76 -15.31 10.32 -3.64
CA ILE A 76 -14.41 9.18 -3.40
C ILE A 76 -15.02 8.27 -2.33
N SER A 77 -15.24 7.00 -2.69
CA SER A 77 -15.71 5.96 -1.79
C SER A 77 -14.63 4.93 -1.45
N THR A 78 -13.60 4.84 -2.25
CA THR A 78 -12.47 3.92 -2.01
C THR A 78 -11.16 4.63 -2.28
N TRP A 79 -10.24 4.55 -1.33
CA TRP A 79 -8.88 5.01 -1.52
C TRP A 79 -7.92 3.81 -1.44
N VAL A 80 -7.11 3.65 -2.48
CA VAL A 80 -6.03 2.67 -2.53
C VAL A 80 -4.71 3.43 -2.45
N LEU A 81 -3.89 3.12 -1.47
CA LEU A 81 -2.53 3.61 -1.34
C LEU A 81 -1.58 2.43 -1.59
N ASP A 82 -0.94 2.43 -2.74
CA ASP A 82 0.06 1.45 -3.13
C ASP A 82 1.46 1.90 -2.72
N GLU A 83 2.31 0.96 -2.33
CA GLU A 83 3.60 1.21 -1.67
C GLU A 83 3.42 2.14 -0.46
N ALA A 84 2.45 1.79 0.39
CA ALA A 84 2.06 2.64 1.52
C ALA A 84 3.20 2.88 2.53
N GLU A 85 4.21 2.02 2.53
CA GLU A 85 5.43 2.19 3.32
C GLU A 85 6.26 3.43 2.93
N GLU A 86 6.09 3.97 1.73
CA GLU A 86 6.74 5.21 1.32
C GLU A 86 6.14 6.46 1.97
N LEU A 87 4.91 6.35 2.48
CA LEU A 87 4.24 7.44 3.19
C LEU A 87 4.65 7.45 4.68
N VAL A 88 5.72 8.17 4.97
CA VAL A 88 6.29 8.24 6.33
C VAL A 88 5.49 9.15 7.26
N ASP A 89 4.82 10.17 6.73
CA ASP A 89 4.06 11.15 7.51
C ASP A 89 2.60 10.72 7.67
N GLU A 90 2.25 10.26 8.87
CA GLU A 90 0.88 9.84 9.24
C GLU A 90 -0.15 10.97 9.10
N ASN A 91 0.24 12.23 9.32
CA ASN A 91 -0.71 13.36 9.19
C ASN A 91 -1.19 13.54 7.75
N ILE A 92 -0.38 13.16 6.77
CA ILE A 92 -0.80 13.15 5.36
C ILE A 92 -1.85 12.07 5.15
N PHE A 93 -1.64 10.87 5.72
CA PHE A 93 -2.63 9.81 5.68
C PHE A 93 -3.96 10.27 6.29
N ASP A 94 -3.96 10.78 7.51
CA ASP A 94 -5.17 11.25 8.20
C ASP A 94 -5.91 12.34 7.40
N THR A 95 -5.15 13.21 6.76
CA THR A 95 -5.69 14.28 5.93
C THR A 95 -6.49 13.75 4.73
N ILE A 96 -6.02 12.69 4.09
CA ILE A 96 -6.70 12.06 2.95
C ILE A 96 -7.84 11.17 3.46
N ASP A 97 -7.61 10.37 4.51
CA ASP A 97 -8.61 9.51 5.15
C ASP A 97 -9.88 10.28 5.50
N LEU A 98 -9.76 11.42 6.18
CA LEU A 98 -10.88 12.29 6.51
C LEU A 98 -11.64 12.85 5.28
N SER A 99 -11.07 12.73 4.09
CA SER A 99 -11.71 13.14 2.84
C SER A 99 -12.53 12.02 2.20
N ILE A 100 -12.33 10.76 2.61
CA ILE A 100 -13.06 9.59 2.11
C ILE A 100 -14.36 9.43 2.89
N ARG A 101 -15.37 10.15 2.46
CA ARG A 101 -16.64 10.29 3.21
C ARG A 101 -17.88 10.34 2.32
N GLU A 102 -17.91 9.53 1.27
CA GLU A 102 -19.07 9.50 0.38
C GLU A 102 -20.30 8.93 1.10
N LYS A 103 -21.47 9.56 0.86
CA LYS A 103 -22.71 9.19 1.55
C LYS A 103 -23.38 7.97 0.90
N LYS A 104 -24.00 7.13 1.73
CA LYS A 104 -24.81 5.97 1.33
C LYS A 104 -24.02 4.86 0.59
N VAL A 105 -22.74 4.82 0.73
CA VAL A 105 -21.82 3.75 0.27
C VAL A 105 -20.90 3.37 1.42
N GLN A 106 -20.34 2.17 1.34
CA GLN A 106 -19.26 1.79 2.26
C GLN A 106 -17.96 2.46 1.80
N ASN A 107 -17.42 3.34 2.63
CA ASN A 107 -16.10 3.90 2.41
C ASN A 107 -15.02 2.89 2.79
N ARG A 108 -13.96 2.82 1.99
CA ARG A 108 -12.85 1.87 2.19
C ARG A 108 -11.52 2.54 1.97
N ILE A 109 -10.53 2.12 2.77
CA ILE A 109 -9.13 2.43 2.54
C ILE A 109 -8.38 1.11 2.41
N ILE A 110 -7.56 0.99 1.40
CA ILE A 110 -6.76 -0.19 1.10
C ILE A 110 -5.29 0.25 1.08
N LEU A 111 -4.50 -0.30 1.99
CA LEU A 111 -3.06 -0.11 2.02
C LEU A 111 -2.39 -1.35 1.45
N VAL A 112 -1.61 -1.17 0.40
CA VAL A 112 -0.75 -2.21 -0.17
C VAL A 112 0.68 -1.84 0.14
N LEU A 113 1.42 -2.71 0.83
CA LEU A 113 2.76 -2.37 1.30
C LEU A 113 3.67 -3.59 1.42
N ASN A 114 4.96 -3.32 1.34
CA ASN A 114 5.99 -4.22 1.81
C ASN A 114 6.39 -3.81 3.23
N PRO A 115 6.30 -4.70 4.24
CA PRO A 115 6.68 -4.34 5.60
C PRO A 115 8.09 -3.77 5.70
N VAL A 116 8.24 -2.72 6.50
CA VAL A 116 9.53 -2.06 6.79
C VAL A 116 9.89 -2.28 8.27
N THR A 117 10.10 -1.24 9.05
CA THR A 117 10.37 -1.36 10.49
C THR A 117 9.09 -1.19 11.33
N LYS A 118 9.09 -1.77 12.52
CA LYS A 118 8.01 -1.61 13.49
C LYS A 118 7.86 -0.18 14.02
N GLU A 119 8.85 0.68 13.75
CA GLU A 119 8.79 2.11 14.07
C GLU A 119 7.86 2.89 13.15
N HIS A 120 7.53 2.34 11.99
CA HIS A 120 6.65 2.98 11.02
C HIS A 120 5.22 3.10 11.57
N TRP A 121 4.55 4.23 11.33
CA TRP A 121 3.21 4.51 11.84
C TRP A 121 2.17 3.46 11.44
N ILE A 122 2.29 2.85 10.25
CA ILE A 122 1.39 1.77 9.80
C ILE A 122 1.46 0.58 10.77
N TYR A 123 2.69 0.17 11.19
CA TYR A 123 2.81 -0.92 12.14
C TYR A 123 2.20 -0.56 13.48
N LYS A 124 2.51 0.61 14.02
CA LYS A 124 1.98 1.08 15.30
C LYS A 124 0.45 1.10 15.29
N ARG A 125 -0.14 1.82 14.36
CA ARG A 125 -1.60 2.05 14.26
C ARG A 125 -2.40 0.80 13.95
N PHE A 126 -1.93 -0.02 13.00
CA PHE A 126 -2.72 -1.13 12.46
C PHE A 126 -2.31 -2.50 13.01
N PHE A 127 -1.16 -2.63 13.64
CA PHE A 127 -0.72 -3.90 14.21
C PHE A 127 -0.54 -3.79 15.73
N GLU A 128 0.36 -2.94 16.22
CA GLU A 128 0.69 -2.83 17.65
C GLU A 128 -0.50 -2.40 18.48
N ASP A 129 -1.15 -1.26 18.15
CA ASP A 129 -2.33 -0.73 18.86
C ASP A 129 -3.55 -1.66 18.77
N LYS A 130 -3.58 -2.53 17.77
CA LYS A 130 -4.64 -3.53 17.58
C LYS A 130 -4.30 -4.89 18.18
N GLY A 131 -3.10 -5.06 18.71
CA GLY A 131 -2.62 -6.35 19.22
C GLY A 131 -2.64 -7.43 18.14
N VAL A 132 -2.25 -7.08 16.91
CA VAL A 132 -2.15 -7.98 15.76
C VAL A 132 -0.68 -8.17 15.41
N GLU A 133 -0.26 -9.39 15.23
CA GLU A 133 1.10 -9.70 14.79
C GLU A 133 1.25 -9.60 13.27
N GLY A 134 2.47 -9.32 12.82
CA GLY A 134 2.80 -9.39 11.39
C GLY A 134 2.60 -10.80 10.84
N GLY A 135 2.05 -10.92 9.62
CA GLY A 135 1.72 -12.22 9.02
C GLY A 135 0.30 -12.72 9.33
N PHE A 136 -0.47 -12.00 10.12
CA PHE A 136 -1.87 -12.34 10.39
C PHE A 136 -2.73 -12.20 9.14
N ASN A 137 -3.59 -13.20 8.92
CA ASN A 137 -4.64 -13.18 7.89
C ASN A 137 -6.00 -13.29 8.57
N GLY A 138 -6.86 -12.29 8.38
CA GLY A 138 -8.17 -12.29 9.01
C GLY A 138 -8.74 -10.90 9.19
N VAL A 139 -9.83 -10.82 9.96
CA VAL A 139 -10.50 -9.56 10.29
C VAL A 139 -10.41 -9.34 11.78
N LYS A 140 -9.99 -8.14 12.17
CA LYS A 140 -10.07 -7.66 13.55
C LYS A 140 -10.65 -6.25 13.56
N ASP A 141 -11.67 -6.04 14.37
CA ASP A 141 -12.49 -4.83 14.38
C ASP A 141 -13.07 -4.56 12.96
N ASN A 142 -12.73 -3.43 12.38
CA ASN A 142 -13.11 -3.03 11.01
C ASN A 142 -11.96 -3.15 10.01
N ILE A 143 -10.88 -3.85 10.35
CA ILE A 143 -9.68 -3.99 9.54
C ILE A 143 -9.56 -5.42 9.04
N CYS A 144 -9.42 -5.58 7.73
CA CYS A 144 -9.10 -6.84 7.09
C CYS A 144 -7.59 -6.87 6.79
N TYR A 145 -6.91 -7.88 7.30
CA TYR A 145 -5.49 -8.13 7.09
C TYR A 145 -5.32 -9.25 6.06
N ILE A 146 -4.52 -8.99 5.06
CA ILE A 146 -4.16 -9.97 4.03
C ILE A 146 -2.64 -9.98 3.93
N HIS A 147 -2.04 -11.07 4.35
CA HIS A 147 -0.62 -11.30 4.21
C HIS A 147 -0.39 -12.34 3.11
N SER A 148 0.40 -11.99 2.11
CA SER A 148 0.77 -12.87 1.02
C SER A 148 2.28 -12.91 0.85
N THR A 149 2.79 -14.02 0.33
CA THR A 149 4.20 -14.27 0.08
C THR A 149 4.38 -14.86 -1.32
N TYR A 150 5.63 -15.09 -1.73
CA TYR A 150 5.89 -15.79 -2.98
C TYR A 150 5.27 -17.19 -3.05
N LEU A 151 5.01 -17.84 -1.92
CA LEU A 151 4.40 -19.16 -1.86
C LEU A 151 2.97 -19.17 -2.39
N ASP A 152 2.26 -18.04 -2.26
CA ASP A 152 0.89 -17.89 -2.76
C ASP A 152 0.83 -17.75 -4.28
N ASN A 153 1.98 -17.54 -4.94
CA ASN A 153 2.11 -17.35 -6.38
C ASN A 153 3.30 -18.12 -6.99
N GLU A 154 3.77 -19.16 -6.33
CA GLU A 154 4.99 -19.89 -6.70
C GLU A 154 4.96 -20.43 -8.13
N THR A 155 3.79 -20.89 -8.59
CA THR A 155 3.59 -21.44 -9.95
C THR A 155 3.84 -20.44 -11.08
N ASN A 156 3.74 -19.15 -10.80
CA ASN A 156 3.96 -18.09 -11.79
C ASN A 156 5.39 -17.50 -11.71
N LEU A 157 6.24 -18.05 -10.85
CA LEU A 157 7.61 -17.56 -10.68
C LEU A 157 8.58 -18.37 -11.51
N SER A 158 9.62 -17.71 -12.05
CA SER A 158 10.66 -18.39 -12.79
C SER A 158 11.52 -19.28 -11.88
N GLN A 159 12.02 -20.38 -12.42
CA GLN A 159 12.90 -21.31 -11.70
C GLN A 159 14.14 -20.59 -11.14
N SER A 160 14.75 -19.70 -11.93
CA SER A 160 15.91 -18.90 -11.50
C SER A 160 15.60 -17.98 -10.31
N PHE A 161 14.38 -17.45 -10.22
CA PHE A 161 13.94 -16.64 -9.11
C PHE A 161 13.76 -17.50 -7.85
N LEU A 162 13.15 -18.68 -7.98
CA LEU A 162 13.00 -19.63 -6.87
C LEU A 162 14.35 -20.12 -6.31
N GLU A 163 15.32 -20.37 -7.17
CA GLU A 163 16.69 -20.70 -6.75
C GLU A 163 17.36 -19.56 -5.99
N ARG A 164 17.16 -18.31 -6.44
CA ARG A 164 17.63 -17.12 -5.73
C ARG A 164 17.00 -17.01 -4.34
N ILE A 165 15.70 -17.28 -4.20
CA ILE A 165 15.01 -17.31 -2.90
C ILE A 165 15.63 -18.36 -1.99
N LYS A 166 15.90 -19.58 -2.49
CA LYS A 166 16.56 -20.65 -1.73
C LYS A 166 17.95 -20.23 -1.25
N SER A 167 18.72 -19.58 -2.12
CA SER A 167 20.03 -19.03 -1.76
C SER A 167 19.94 -17.96 -0.67
N ILE A 168 18.98 -17.04 -0.77
CA ILE A 168 18.76 -16.00 0.26
C ILE A 168 18.38 -16.66 1.59
N LYS A 169 17.48 -17.64 1.57
CA LYS A 169 17.06 -18.37 2.77
C LYS A 169 18.23 -19.03 3.47
N HIS A 170 19.15 -19.64 2.71
CA HIS A 170 20.32 -20.32 3.25
C HIS A 170 21.38 -19.35 3.79
N ASN A 171 21.67 -18.29 3.06
CA ASN A 171 22.79 -17.41 3.35
C ASN A 171 22.43 -16.21 4.24
N ASN A 172 21.17 -15.78 4.24
CA ASN A 172 20.72 -14.64 5.03
C ASN A 172 19.25 -14.79 5.44
N PHE A 173 19.03 -15.55 6.50
CA PHE A 173 17.69 -15.85 6.99
C PHE A 173 16.92 -14.59 7.42
N LYS A 174 17.59 -13.57 7.99
CA LYS A 174 16.97 -12.29 8.36
C LYS A 174 16.40 -11.59 7.11
N LYS A 175 17.19 -11.54 6.04
CA LYS A 175 16.75 -10.98 4.74
C LYS A 175 15.60 -11.79 4.13
N TYR A 176 15.67 -13.11 4.21
CA TYR A 176 14.59 -14.01 3.76
C TYR A 176 13.29 -13.71 4.50
N THR A 177 13.31 -13.68 5.82
CA THR A 177 12.11 -13.43 6.64
C THR A 177 11.51 -12.05 6.35
N HIS A 178 12.36 -11.03 6.20
CA HIS A 178 11.90 -9.68 5.93
C HIS A 178 11.44 -9.49 4.48
N LYS A 179 12.33 -9.67 3.51
CA LYS A 179 12.09 -9.28 2.10
C LYS A 179 11.27 -10.29 1.30
N ILE A 180 11.35 -11.58 1.66
CA ILE A 180 10.69 -12.65 0.91
C ILE A 180 9.40 -13.09 1.59
N MET A 181 9.41 -13.14 2.92
CA MET A 181 8.24 -13.55 3.71
C MET A 181 7.42 -12.37 4.24
N GLY A 182 7.77 -11.13 3.90
CA GLY A 182 7.01 -9.95 4.31
C GLY A 182 6.97 -9.71 5.83
N GLY A 183 8.06 -10.02 6.53
CA GLY A 183 8.16 -9.80 7.97
C GLY A 183 8.57 -8.37 8.32
N TRP A 184 7.99 -7.80 9.38
CA TRP A 184 8.39 -6.50 9.93
C TRP A 184 9.75 -6.60 10.63
N LEU A 185 10.63 -5.61 10.40
CA LEU A 185 11.91 -5.50 11.11
C LEU A 185 11.71 -4.82 12.47
N ALA A 186 12.39 -5.35 13.49
CA ALA A 186 12.36 -4.73 14.83
C ALA A 186 13.02 -3.33 14.83
N LYS A 187 14.12 -3.16 14.07
CA LYS A 187 14.87 -1.91 13.92
C LYS A 187 15.35 -1.75 12.48
N ALA A 188 15.64 -0.51 12.06
CA ALA A 188 16.21 -0.23 10.76
C ALA A 188 17.56 -0.97 10.56
N GLU A 189 17.84 -1.40 9.31
CA GLU A 189 19.16 -1.96 8.98
C GLU A 189 20.22 -0.85 9.00
N GLY A 190 21.39 -1.15 9.58
CA GLY A 190 22.51 -0.19 9.65
C GLY A 190 22.58 0.63 10.94
N VAL A 191 21.84 0.28 11.96
CA VAL A 191 22.00 0.88 13.31
C VAL A 191 23.36 0.47 13.89
N VAL A 192 24.19 1.43 14.23
CA VAL A 192 25.56 1.20 14.76
C VAL A 192 25.54 0.48 16.11
N PHE A 193 24.49 0.71 16.91
CA PHE A 193 24.28 0.05 18.21
C PHE A 193 22.97 -0.73 18.20
N GLU A 194 23.04 -2.07 18.20
CA GLU A 194 21.85 -2.93 18.20
C GLU A 194 21.24 -3.15 19.59
N ASN A 195 22.02 -2.98 20.66
CA ASN A 195 21.67 -3.35 22.04
C ASN A 195 21.63 -2.14 22.98
N TRP A 196 20.98 -1.07 22.60
CA TRP A 196 20.75 0.08 23.49
C TRP A 196 19.32 0.06 24.04
N SER A 197 19.18 0.56 25.26
CA SER A 197 17.86 0.82 25.88
C SER A 197 17.86 2.21 26.48
N ILE A 198 16.70 2.83 26.53
CA ILE A 198 16.51 4.09 27.25
C ILE A 198 16.29 3.72 28.71
N GLY A 199 17.12 4.27 29.61
CA GLY A 199 17.01 4.10 31.06
C GLY A 199 17.13 5.44 31.75
N GLU A 200 16.62 5.54 32.98
CA GLU A 200 16.89 6.70 33.84
C GLU A 200 18.34 6.65 34.31
N PHE A 201 19.05 7.74 34.14
CA PHE A 201 20.41 7.95 34.66
C PHE A 201 20.30 8.76 35.96
N ASN A 202 20.76 8.19 37.06
CA ASN A 202 20.89 8.91 38.32
C ASN A 202 22.34 9.44 38.41
N PRO A 203 22.58 10.75 38.32
CA PRO A 203 23.93 11.32 38.43
C PRO A 203 24.24 11.56 39.91
N ASP A 204 24.58 10.54 40.69
CA ASP A 204 25.21 10.68 42.01
C ASP A 204 26.72 10.85 41.87
#